data_bc1bd03ebf1d8b65788fb14f5bc64dcf
#
_entry.id   bc1bd03ebf1d8b65788fb14f5bc64dcf
#
_cell.length_a   1.000
_cell.length_b   1.000
_cell.length_c   1.000
_cell.angle_alpha   90.00
_cell.angle_beta   90.00
_cell.angle_gamma   90.00
#
_symmetry.space_group_name_H-M   'P 1'
#
loop_
_entity.id
_entity.type
_entity.pdbx_description
1 polymer ?
#
loop_
_entity_poly.entity_id
_entity_poly.type
_entity_poly.pdbx_seq_one_letter_code
_entity_poly.pdbx_strand_id
1 'polypeptide(L)'
;MAQVVNWMSKAVAVAYGIPNKGAIAPGYDADLVLVDLNTYRPVRREELLTKCHWSPFEGWNLTGWATTTIVGGEIVYDKGQVNTQVRGQALTFL
;
A
#
# COMPACT_ATOMS: atom_id res chain seq x y z
N MET A 1 -6.55 7.71 -11.29
CA MET A 1 -6.48 6.83 -10.09
C MET A 1 -7.38 5.60 -10.18
N ALA A 2 -8.62 5.72 -10.62
CA ALA A 2 -9.54 4.57 -10.67
C ALA A 2 -9.00 3.38 -11.46
N GLN A 3 -8.35 3.60 -12.61
CA GLN A 3 -7.73 2.53 -13.39
C GLN A 3 -6.57 1.88 -12.66
N VAL A 4 -5.72 2.66 -12.00
CA VAL A 4 -4.58 2.14 -11.22
C VAL A 4 -5.08 1.26 -10.08
N VAL A 5 -6.08 1.72 -9.34
CA VAL A 5 -6.71 0.95 -8.26
C VAL A 5 -7.29 -0.35 -8.79
N ASN A 6 -7.99 -0.30 -9.92
CA ASN A 6 -8.53 -1.51 -10.53
C ASN A 6 -7.43 -2.51 -10.91
N TRP A 7 -6.40 -2.05 -11.64
CA TRP A 7 -5.34 -2.92 -12.14
C TRP A 7 -4.45 -3.50 -11.05
N MET A 8 -4.20 -2.74 -9.98
CA MET A 8 -3.29 -3.16 -8.91
C MET A 8 -4.00 -3.79 -7.71
N SER A 9 -5.33 -3.82 -7.70
CA SER A 9 -6.09 -4.30 -6.55
C SER A 9 -7.22 -5.24 -6.98
N LYS A 10 -8.32 -4.71 -7.48
CA LYS A 10 -9.51 -5.49 -7.79
C LYS A 10 -9.27 -6.55 -8.88
N ALA A 11 -8.67 -6.15 -9.99
CA ALA A 11 -8.42 -7.07 -11.10
C ALA A 11 -7.46 -8.20 -10.69
N VAL A 12 -6.46 -7.89 -9.89
CA VAL A 12 -5.52 -8.88 -9.33
C VAL A 12 -6.25 -9.86 -8.42
N ALA A 13 -7.07 -9.37 -7.50
CA ALA A 13 -7.82 -10.22 -6.58
C ALA A 13 -8.75 -11.19 -7.34
N VAL A 14 -9.41 -10.70 -8.39
CA VAL A 14 -10.27 -11.54 -9.25
C VAL A 14 -9.44 -12.55 -10.03
N ALA A 15 -8.36 -12.12 -10.66
CA ALA A 15 -7.52 -12.98 -11.52
C ALA A 15 -6.90 -14.16 -10.75
N TYR A 16 -6.52 -13.92 -9.51
CA TYR A 16 -5.88 -14.94 -8.66
C TYR A 16 -6.84 -15.63 -7.69
N GLY A 17 -8.14 -15.30 -7.72
CA GLY A 17 -9.12 -15.92 -6.83
C GLY A 17 -8.87 -15.61 -5.35
N ILE A 18 -8.57 -14.37 -5.03
CA ILE A 18 -8.33 -13.95 -3.65
C ILE A 18 -9.63 -13.38 -3.08
N PRO A 19 -10.31 -14.10 -2.15
CA PRO A 19 -11.57 -13.63 -1.61
C PRO A 19 -11.39 -12.46 -0.64
N ASN A 20 -12.40 -11.61 -0.55
CA ASN A 20 -12.50 -10.48 0.40
C ASN A 20 -11.39 -9.44 0.30
N LYS A 21 -10.73 -9.34 -0.86
CA LYS A 21 -9.68 -8.37 -1.15
C LYS A 21 -10.00 -7.55 -2.40
N GLY A 22 -9.36 -6.42 -2.53
CA GLY A 22 -9.41 -5.62 -3.76
C GLY A 22 -10.58 -4.65 -3.87
N ALA A 23 -11.42 -4.51 -2.85
CA ALA A 23 -12.52 -3.55 -2.82
C ALA A 23 -12.78 -3.04 -1.41
N ILE A 24 -13.35 -1.86 -1.31
CA ILE A 24 -13.84 -1.30 -0.05
C ILE A 24 -15.33 -1.64 0.03
N ALA A 25 -15.67 -2.68 0.77
CA ALA A 25 -17.04 -3.16 0.90
C ALA A 25 -17.24 -3.89 2.24
N PRO A 26 -18.47 -3.92 2.77
CA PRO A 26 -18.75 -4.70 3.97
C PRO A 26 -18.39 -6.18 3.78
N GLY A 27 -17.74 -6.77 4.79
CA GLY A 27 -17.26 -8.17 4.74
C GLY A 27 -15.90 -8.36 4.11
N TYR A 28 -15.32 -7.31 3.51
CA TYR A 28 -13.96 -7.35 2.97
C TYR A 28 -12.93 -7.03 4.07
N ASP A 29 -11.73 -7.54 3.88
CA ASP A 29 -10.62 -7.23 4.77
C ASP A 29 -10.28 -5.73 4.69
N ALA A 30 -9.97 -5.14 5.84
CA ALA A 30 -9.62 -3.73 5.93
C ALA A 30 -8.14 -3.51 5.61
N ASP A 31 -7.78 -3.74 4.35
CA ASP A 31 -6.46 -3.45 3.80
C ASP A 31 -6.59 -2.18 2.97
N LEU A 32 -6.16 -1.07 3.53
CA LEU A 32 -6.43 0.26 3.00
C LEU A 32 -5.16 1.10 2.94
N VAL A 33 -5.13 2.04 2.02
CA VAL A 33 -4.08 3.06 1.97
C VAL A 33 -4.73 4.43 1.80
N LEU A 34 -4.28 5.39 2.60
CA LEU A 34 -4.60 6.80 2.41
C LEU A 34 -3.50 7.45 1.59
N VAL A 35 -3.88 8.10 0.51
CA VAL A 35 -2.94 8.73 -0.43
C VAL A 35 -3.23 10.23 -0.50
N ASP A 36 -2.20 11.05 -0.31
CA ASP A 36 -2.26 12.48 -0.62
C ASP A 36 -1.80 12.68 -2.06
N LEU A 37 -2.74 13.02 -2.94
CA LEU A 37 -2.48 13.20 -4.36
C LEU A 37 -1.74 14.50 -4.68
N ASN A 38 -1.62 15.42 -3.73
CA ASN A 38 -1.03 16.74 -3.93
C ASN A 38 0.40 16.85 -3.39
N THR A 39 0.81 15.95 -2.53
CA THR A 39 2.18 15.97 -2.00
C THR A 39 3.18 15.73 -3.13
N TYR A 40 4.12 16.67 -3.27
CA TYR A 40 5.21 16.62 -4.23
C TYR A 40 6.54 16.64 -3.48
N ARG A 41 7.29 15.56 -3.52
CA ARG A 41 8.56 15.48 -2.81
C ARG A 41 9.52 14.47 -3.45
N PRO A 42 10.84 14.58 -3.18
CA PRO A 42 11.81 13.64 -3.71
C PRO A 42 11.76 12.29 -2.99
N VAL A 43 12.13 11.24 -3.72
CA VAL A 43 12.44 9.93 -3.13
C VAL A 43 13.82 10.03 -2.47
N ARG A 44 13.87 9.83 -1.17
CA ARG A 44 15.11 9.94 -0.37
C ARG A 44 15.58 8.57 0.07
N ARG A 45 16.87 8.35 -0.05
CA ARG A 45 17.50 7.08 0.34
C ARG A 45 17.25 6.73 1.81
N GLU A 46 17.26 7.71 2.68
CA GLU A 46 17.08 7.55 4.12
C GLU A 46 15.69 7.02 4.49
N GLU A 47 14.72 7.20 3.61
CA GLU A 47 13.33 6.78 3.83
C GLU A 47 13.03 5.38 3.26
N LEU A 48 14.00 4.76 2.57
CA LEU A 48 13.82 3.44 1.98
C LEU A 48 13.89 2.35 3.05
N LEU A 49 12.86 1.49 3.06
CA LEU A 49 12.72 0.42 4.05
C LEU A 49 13.20 -0.93 3.51
N THR A 50 13.60 -0.98 2.26
CA THR A 50 14.14 -2.19 1.64
C THR A 50 15.51 -2.53 2.20
N LYS A 51 15.84 -3.81 2.30
CA LYS A 51 17.14 -4.26 2.81
C LYS A 51 18.30 -3.77 1.96
N CYS A 52 18.09 -3.58 0.65
CA CYS A 52 19.14 -3.09 -0.26
C CYS A 52 19.39 -1.58 -0.15
N HIS A 53 18.49 -0.83 0.50
CA HIS A 53 18.59 0.62 0.71
C HIS A 53 18.83 1.43 -0.56
N TRP A 54 18.30 1.00 -1.70
CA TRP A 54 18.35 1.78 -2.93
C TRP A 54 17.04 1.68 -3.70
N SER A 55 16.82 2.65 -4.58
CA SER A 55 15.70 2.67 -5.51
C SER A 55 16.15 3.30 -6.82
N PRO A 56 15.68 2.78 -7.97
CA PRO A 56 15.94 3.44 -9.25
C PRO A 56 15.30 4.83 -9.33
N PHE A 57 14.39 5.14 -8.43
CA PHE A 57 13.69 6.43 -8.36
C PHE A 57 14.31 7.41 -7.37
N GLU A 58 15.42 7.05 -6.72
CA GLU A 58 16.11 7.93 -5.78
C GLU A 58 16.43 9.27 -6.42
N GLY A 59 16.07 10.36 -5.76
CA GLY A 59 16.24 11.72 -6.26
C GLY A 59 15.13 12.20 -7.19
N TRP A 60 14.23 11.32 -7.64
CA TRP A 60 13.08 11.74 -8.44
C TRP A 60 12.05 12.46 -7.54
N ASN A 61 11.49 13.54 -8.08
CA ASN A 61 10.38 14.21 -7.45
C ASN A 61 9.08 13.58 -7.94
N LEU A 62 8.32 13.01 -7.03
CA LEU A 62 7.05 12.34 -7.33
C LEU A 62 5.89 13.09 -6.70
N THR A 63 4.77 13.12 -7.41
CA THR A 63 3.50 13.67 -6.92
C THR A 63 2.58 12.51 -6.54
N GLY A 64 1.97 12.64 -5.37
CA GLY A 64 1.11 11.62 -4.80
C GLY A 64 1.89 10.63 -3.93
N TRP A 65 1.58 10.62 -2.64
CA TRP A 65 2.29 9.81 -1.65
C TRP A 65 1.30 9.15 -0.70
N ALA A 66 1.58 7.91 -0.36
CA ALA A 66 0.85 7.24 0.72
C ALA A 66 1.19 7.89 2.05
N THR A 67 0.18 8.21 2.84
CA THR A 67 0.34 8.81 4.17
C THR A 67 0.08 7.80 5.28
N THR A 68 -0.85 6.88 5.07
CA THR A 68 -1.23 5.88 6.07
C THR A 68 -1.55 4.57 5.36
N THR A 69 -1.08 3.46 5.90
CA THR A 69 -1.40 2.12 5.43
C THR A 69 -2.03 1.32 6.58
N ILE A 70 -3.13 0.65 6.26
CA ILE A 70 -3.89 -0.18 7.20
C ILE A 70 -3.90 -1.61 6.66
N VAL A 71 -3.58 -2.58 7.50
CA VAL A 71 -3.61 -4.01 7.18
C VAL A 71 -4.43 -4.74 8.23
N GLY A 72 -5.45 -5.45 7.78
CA GLY A 72 -6.34 -6.16 8.70
C GLY A 72 -7.02 -5.27 9.74
N GLY A 73 -7.28 -4.01 9.39
CA GLY A 73 -7.88 -3.03 10.30
C GLY A 73 -6.90 -2.31 11.23
N GLU A 74 -5.60 -2.62 11.16
CA GLU A 74 -4.59 -2.00 12.02
C GLU A 74 -3.65 -1.11 11.23
N ILE A 75 -3.31 0.05 11.78
CA ILE A 75 -2.38 0.99 11.15
C ILE A 75 -0.97 0.42 11.24
N VAL A 76 -0.36 0.13 10.09
CA VAL A 76 1.00 -0.42 9.99
C VAL A 76 2.03 0.63 9.58
N TYR A 77 1.58 1.70 8.95
CA TYR A 77 2.41 2.83 8.54
C TYR A 77 1.60 4.11 8.70
N ASP A 78 2.19 5.12 9.32
CA ASP A 78 1.56 6.43 9.46
C ASP A 78 2.63 7.52 9.47
N LYS A 79 2.56 8.41 8.48
CA LYS A 79 3.44 9.59 8.36
C LYS A 79 4.93 9.30 8.60
N GLY A 80 5.44 8.25 7.94
CA GLY A 80 6.83 7.85 8.03
C GLY A 80 7.17 6.85 9.14
N GLN A 81 6.21 6.54 10.02
CA GLN A 81 6.41 5.59 11.13
C GLN A 81 5.83 4.23 10.80
N VAL A 82 6.65 3.19 10.89
CA VAL A 82 6.23 1.80 10.68
C VAL A 82 5.95 1.13 12.02
N ASN A 83 4.76 0.52 12.14
CA ASN A 83 4.43 -0.30 13.30
C ASN A 83 4.89 -1.73 13.07
N THR A 84 6.02 -2.11 13.65
CA THR A 84 6.63 -3.42 13.49
C THR A 84 5.95 -4.52 14.32
N GLN A 85 4.99 -4.19 15.16
CA GLN A 85 4.25 -5.15 15.99
C GLN A 85 3.13 -5.84 15.20
N VAL A 86 2.62 -5.20 14.15
CA VAL A 86 1.57 -5.76 13.30
C VAL A 86 2.18 -6.74 12.29
N ARG A 87 1.52 -7.88 12.12
CA ARG A 87 1.89 -8.90 11.12
C ARG A 87 0.73 -9.13 10.17
N GLY A 88 1.06 -9.26 8.90
CA GLY A 88 0.10 -9.71 7.91
C GLY A 88 -0.26 -11.19 8.08
N GLN A 89 -1.36 -11.60 7.46
CA GLN A 89 -1.77 -13.00 7.40
C GLN A 89 -1.60 -13.53 5.99
N ALA A 90 -1.36 -14.82 5.87
CA ALA A 90 -1.26 -15.47 4.58
C ALA A 90 -2.59 -15.38 3.82
N LEU A 91 -2.51 -15.18 2.51
CA LEU A 91 -3.70 -15.16 1.65
C LEU A 91 -4.29 -16.56 1.53
N THR A 92 -5.61 -16.62 1.39
CA THR A 92 -6.32 -17.82 0.95
C THR A 92 -6.79 -17.61 -0.49
N PHE A 93 -6.96 -18.71 -1.22
CA PHE A 93 -7.37 -18.66 -2.62
C PHE A 93 -8.62 -19.53 -2.82
N LEU A 94 -9.45 -19.12 -3.73
CA LEU A 94 -10.64 -19.91 -4.15
C LEU A 94 -10.25 -21.11 -4.98
#